data_a3fc576823f6140a81d2766f18ef0f7d
#
_entry.id   a3fc576823f6140a81d2766f18ef0f7d
#
_cell.length_a   1.000
_cell.length_b   1.000
_cell.length_c   1.000
_cell.angle_alpha   90.00
_cell.angle_beta   90.00
_cell.angle_gamma   90.00
#
_symmetry.space_group_name_H-M   'P 1'
#
loop_
_entity.id
_entity.type
_entity.pdbx_description
1 polymer ?
#
loop_
_entity_poly.entity_id
_entity_poly.type
_entity_poly.pdbx_seq_one_letter_code
_entity_poly.pdbx_strand_id
1 'polypeptide(L)'
;MELEYYTKIIGAITASTAMIGGGYTLADKFGMFHKDILKWAPEHFQISDAPANGEFKVVVARQKIRDNCEVTAFKLEVRDSELVVHPAKPSIATFSGPASDTVDKFGYKFKLDTTAQVTPGVATLMAHIKYKCPEGEVIVNYPSHKNLMFTIKD
;
A
#
# COMPACT_ATOMS: atom_id res chain seq x y z
N MET A 1 26.83 -14.88 -18.45
CA MET A 1 27.11 -14.09 -18.42
C MET A 1 27.32 -13.61 -17.85
N GLU A 2 27.28 -14.29 -18.07
CA GLU A 2 27.56 -13.73 -17.92
C GLU A 2 27.64 -13.42 -17.39
N LEU A 3 27.63 -14.05 -17.58
CA LEU A 3 27.98 -13.61 -17.32
C LEU A 3 28.11 -13.30 -17.11
N GLU A 4 27.81 -13.57 -17.31
CA GLU A 4 28.09 -13.10 -17.21
C GLU A 4 28.15 -12.68 -17.06
N TYR A 5 28.46 -13.27 -17.45
CA TYR A 5 28.80 -12.76 -17.39
C TYR A 5 28.64 -12.44 -16.96
N TYR A 6 28.62 -12.92 -17.13
CA TYR A 6 28.75 -12.46 -16.83
C TYR A 6 28.51 -12.39 -16.49
N THR A 7 28.02 -12.82 -16.45
CA THR A 7 28.06 -12.63 -16.34
C THR A 7 27.99 -12.48 -16.18
N LYS A 8 27.95 -12.72 -16.48
CA LYS A 8 28.10 -12.37 -16.52
C LYS A 8 27.89 -11.95 -16.50
N ILE A 9 27.89 -12.36 -16.54
CA ILE A 9 27.81 -11.83 -16.65
C ILE A 9 27.62 -11.82 -16.09
N ILE A 10 27.61 -12.20 -16.16
CA ILE A 10 27.65 -11.98 -15.95
C ILE A 10 27.54 -12.35 -15.69
N GLY A 11 27.37 -12.76 -15.69
CA GLY A 11 27.50 -12.72 -15.82
C GLY A 11 27.22 -13.05 -15.72
N ALA A 12 27.35 -13.53 -15.97
CA ALA A 12 27.25 -13.37 -16.24
C ALA A 12 26.87 -13.70 -16.04
N ILE A 13 26.88 -14.23 -16.10
CA ILE A 13 26.79 -14.10 -16.22
C ILE A 13 26.47 -14.59 -15.77
N THR A 14 26.50 -15.22 -15.75
CA THR A 14 26.49 -15.24 -15.76
C THR A 14 26.20 -15.38 -15.66
N ALA A 15 26.06 -15.78 -15.91
CA ALA A 15 25.87 -15.50 -16.18
C ALA A 15 25.47 -15.84 -16.37
N SER A 16 25.54 -16.33 -16.55
CA SER A 16 25.13 -16.33 -17.00
C SER A 16 24.55 -17.01 -16.81
N THR A 17 24.36 -17.73 -16.68
CA THR A 17 23.90 -17.98 -16.66
C THR A 17 23.75 -18.34 -16.14
N ALA A 18 23.82 -19.09 -16.05
CA ALA A 18 23.90 -18.88 -15.72
C ALA A 18 23.93 -18.28 -15.76
N MET A 19 24.26 -18.12 -16.05
CA MET A 19 24.30 -17.30 -16.04
C MET A 19 23.75 -16.86 -16.37
N ILE A 20 23.98 -17.20 -16.28
CA ILE A 20 22.79 -16.44 -16.56
C ILE A 20 21.81 -16.41 -15.46
N GLY A 21 21.56 -17.41 -14.89
CA GLY A 21 20.64 -17.50 -13.79
C GLY A 21 20.90 -16.50 -12.67
N GLY A 22 22.13 -16.11 -12.46
CA GLY A 22 22.46 -15.19 -11.39
C GLY A 22 21.84 -13.80 -11.54
N GLY A 23 21.78 -13.29 -12.76
CA GLY A 23 21.17 -11.98 -13.00
C GLY A 23 19.68 -11.97 -12.70
N TYR A 24 18.96 -12.98 -13.13
CA TYR A 24 17.54 -13.09 -12.85
C TYR A 24 17.24 -13.25 -11.37
N THR A 25 18.04 -14.01 -10.66
CA THR A 25 17.85 -14.19 -9.23
C THR A 25 18.00 -12.88 -8.47
N LEU A 26 19.00 -12.07 -8.81
CA LEU A 26 19.17 -10.76 -8.18
C LEU A 26 18.02 -9.82 -8.49
N ALA A 27 17.56 -9.80 -9.74
CA ALA A 27 16.44 -8.93 -10.12
C ALA A 27 15.17 -9.33 -9.39
N ASP A 28 14.87 -10.61 -9.26
CA ASP A 28 13.75 -11.11 -8.49
C ASP A 28 13.86 -10.69 -7.02
N LYS A 29 15.04 -10.79 -6.45
CA LYS A 29 15.30 -10.45 -5.06
C LYS A 29 15.02 -8.97 -4.78
N PHE A 30 15.24 -8.10 -5.76
CA PHE A 30 14.92 -6.68 -5.67
C PHE A 30 13.52 -6.35 -6.17
N GLY A 31 12.72 -7.35 -6.54
CA GLY A 31 11.35 -7.14 -6.99
C GLY A 31 11.20 -6.62 -8.40
N MET A 32 12.25 -6.65 -9.22
CA MET A 32 12.22 -6.08 -10.57
C MET A 32 11.33 -6.85 -11.53
N PHE A 33 11.10 -8.14 -11.28
CA PHE A 33 10.26 -9.00 -12.12
C PHE A 33 8.93 -9.34 -11.47
N HIS A 34 8.65 -8.83 -10.29
CA HIS A 34 7.39 -9.07 -9.61
C HIS A 34 6.38 -8.01 -10.00
N LYS A 35 5.14 -8.44 -10.22
CA LYS A 35 4.05 -7.51 -10.47
C LYS A 35 3.66 -6.81 -9.18
N ASP A 36 3.08 -5.64 -9.30
CA ASP A 36 2.47 -4.96 -8.17
C ASP A 36 1.35 -5.83 -7.59
N ILE A 37 1.18 -5.77 -6.28
CA ILE A 37 0.11 -6.49 -5.60
C ILE A 37 -1.24 -5.84 -5.92
N LEU A 38 -1.28 -4.51 -5.86
CA LEU A 38 -2.48 -3.71 -6.09
C LEU A 38 -2.16 -2.59 -7.07
N LYS A 39 -3.17 -2.24 -7.86
CA LYS A 39 -3.16 -1.04 -8.68
C LYS A 39 -4.27 -0.13 -8.18
N TRP A 40 -3.91 1.01 -7.62
CA TRP A 40 -4.88 1.94 -7.04
C TRP A 40 -5.63 2.69 -8.13
N ALA A 41 -6.89 3.02 -7.86
CA ALA A 41 -7.72 3.91 -8.66
C ALA A 41 -8.14 5.11 -7.81
N PRO A 42 -7.21 6.05 -7.55
CA PRO A 42 -7.44 7.13 -6.58
C PRO A 42 -8.55 8.09 -6.99
N GLU A 43 -8.89 8.15 -8.26
CA GLU A 43 -9.99 8.97 -8.77
C GLU A 43 -11.35 8.55 -8.19
N HIS A 44 -11.44 7.34 -7.65
CA HIS A 44 -12.67 6.81 -7.04
C HIS A 44 -12.62 6.82 -5.50
N PHE A 45 -11.58 7.38 -4.91
CA PHE A 45 -11.49 7.47 -3.45
C PHE A 45 -12.42 8.57 -2.94
N GLN A 46 -13.03 8.33 -1.77
CA GLN A 46 -13.90 9.29 -1.10
C GLN A 46 -13.74 9.16 0.39
N ILE A 47 -13.73 10.28 1.09
CA ILE A 47 -13.71 10.31 2.55
C ILE A 47 -14.71 11.33 3.03
N SER A 48 -15.55 10.97 4.02
CA SER A 48 -16.48 11.90 4.63
C SER A 48 -15.77 12.78 5.64
N ASP A 49 -16.31 13.99 5.85
CA ASP A 49 -15.87 14.87 6.90
C ASP A 49 -16.59 14.51 8.20
N ALA A 50 -15.93 14.68 9.35
CA ALA A 50 -16.50 14.43 10.66
C ALA A 50 -15.71 15.17 11.73
N PRO A 51 -16.25 15.30 12.94
CA PRO A 51 -15.47 15.83 14.07
C PRO A 51 -14.39 14.82 14.48
N ALA A 52 -13.38 15.28 15.21
CA ALA A 52 -12.24 14.46 15.61
C ALA A 52 -12.65 13.23 16.41
N ASN A 53 -13.71 13.29 17.19
CA ASN A 53 -14.23 12.16 17.97
C ASN A 53 -15.31 11.37 17.23
N GLY A 54 -15.59 11.71 15.99
CA GLY A 54 -16.60 11.05 15.19
C GLY A 54 -16.04 9.89 14.38
N GLU A 55 -16.91 9.35 13.54
CA GLU A 55 -16.58 8.24 12.67
C GLU A 55 -16.48 8.76 11.24
N PHE A 56 -15.39 8.43 10.59
CA PHE A 56 -15.16 8.81 9.20
C PHE A 56 -15.44 7.60 8.30
N LYS A 57 -16.06 7.86 7.17
CA LYS A 57 -16.34 6.82 6.16
C LYS A 57 -15.40 7.03 5.00
N VAL A 58 -14.77 5.96 4.55
CA VAL A 58 -13.85 6.04 3.43
C VAL A 58 -14.19 4.95 2.41
N VAL A 59 -14.08 5.30 1.15
CA VAL A 59 -14.16 4.36 0.03
C VAL A 59 -12.84 4.40 -0.68
N VAL A 60 -12.23 3.23 -0.86
CA VAL A 60 -11.01 3.09 -1.66
C VAL A 60 -11.32 2.17 -2.83
N ALA A 61 -10.58 2.36 -3.91
CA ALA A 61 -10.76 1.59 -5.14
C ALA A 61 -9.41 1.09 -5.60
N ARG A 62 -9.36 -0.20 -5.92
CA ARG A 62 -8.13 -0.83 -6.38
C ARG A 62 -8.43 -2.03 -7.27
N GLN A 63 -7.47 -2.40 -8.07
CA GLN A 63 -7.45 -3.66 -8.79
C GLN A 63 -6.41 -4.55 -8.12
N LYS A 64 -6.80 -5.75 -7.70
CA LYS A 64 -5.85 -6.70 -7.14
C LYS A 64 -5.20 -7.48 -8.27
N ILE A 65 -3.88 -7.36 -8.39
CA ILE A 65 -3.10 -7.95 -9.47
C ILE A 65 -2.59 -9.34 -9.07
N ARG A 66 -2.18 -9.51 -7.81
CA ARG A 66 -1.62 -10.77 -7.31
C ARG A 66 -2.48 -11.29 -6.18
N ASP A 67 -2.65 -12.62 -6.11
CA ASP A 67 -3.38 -13.29 -5.04
C ASP A 67 -2.49 -14.22 -4.20
N ASN A 68 -1.18 -14.22 -4.44
CA ASN A 68 -0.23 -15.06 -3.71
C ASN A 68 0.43 -14.35 -2.53
N CYS A 69 -0.10 -13.21 -2.11
CA CYS A 69 0.37 -12.45 -0.97
C CYS A 69 -0.74 -12.36 0.08
N GLU A 70 -0.35 -12.39 1.35
CA GLU A 70 -1.29 -12.28 2.48
C GLU A 70 -1.09 -10.97 3.21
N VAL A 71 -2.17 -10.33 3.64
CA VAL A 71 -2.09 -9.16 4.51
C VAL A 71 -1.70 -9.61 5.91
N THR A 72 -0.59 -9.11 6.43
CA THR A 72 -0.13 -9.41 7.78
C THR A 72 -0.35 -8.24 8.74
N ALA A 73 -0.47 -7.02 8.22
CA ALA A 73 -0.75 -5.84 9.05
C ALA A 73 -1.38 -4.74 8.20
N PHE A 74 -2.22 -3.95 8.82
CA PHE A 74 -2.81 -2.76 8.22
C PHE A 74 -2.72 -1.63 9.24
N LYS A 75 -2.02 -0.55 8.88
CA LYS A 75 -1.85 0.59 9.76
C LYS A 75 -2.48 1.81 9.11
N LEU A 76 -3.39 2.46 9.83
CA LEU A 76 -4.09 3.63 9.34
C LEU A 76 -3.70 4.84 10.19
N GLU A 77 -3.41 5.94 9.53
CA GLU A 77 -2.98 7.18 10.18
C GLU A 77 -3.64 8.38 9.52
N VAL A 78 -3.82 9.43 10.30
CA VAL A 78 -4.34 10.71 9.81
C VAL A 78 -3.36 11.81 10.20
N ARG A 79 -2.97 12.60 9.21
CA ARG A 79 -2.15 13.79 9.45
C ARG A 79 -3.07 15.00 9.46
N ASP A 80 -3.13 15.69 10.60
CA ASP A 80 -4.03 16.82 10.76
C ASP A 80 -3.50 18.10 10.09
N SER A 81 -4.22 19.21 10.22
CA SER A 81 -3.87 20.45 9.55
C SER A 81 -2.57 21.08 10.06
N GLU A 82 -2.08 20.66 11.22
CA GLU A 82 -0.77 21.09 11.74
C GLU A 82 0.30 20.03 11.53
N LEU A 83 0.06 19.07 10.66
CA LEU A 83 0.99 18.02 10.25
C LEU A 83 1.33 17.03 11.37
N VAL A 84 0.50 16.96 12.39
CA VAL A 84 0.65 15.96 13.45
C VAL A 84 -0.04 14.67 12.98
N VAL A 85 0.67 13.56 13.11
CA VAL A 85 0.16 12.25 12.69
C VAL A 85 -0.51 11.57 13.89
N HIS A 86 -1.75 11.13 13.68
CA HIS A 86 -2.54 10.43 14.69
C HIS A 86 -2.87 9.02 14.21
N PRO A 87 -2.75 8.00 15.05
CA PRO A 87 -3.20 6.67 14.67
C PRO A 87 -4.72 6.64 14.55
N ALA A 88 -5.21 5.80 13.65
CA ALA A 88 -6.62 5.60 13.44
C ALA A 88 -6.95 4.12 13.51
N LYS A 89 -8.18 3.81 13.91
CA LYS A 89 -8.63 2.44 14.09
C LYS A 89 -9.72 2.15 13.04
N PRO A 90 -9.42 1.29 12.07
CA PRO A 90 -10.39 0.96 11.03
C PRO A 90 -11.32 -0.17 11.44
N SER A 91 -12.46 -0.25 10.76
CA SER A 91 -13.45 -1.31 10.97
C SER A 91 -13.21 -2.54 10.09
N ILE A 92 -12.21 -2.50 9.20
CA ILE A 92 -11.95 -3.63 8.31
C ILE A 92 -10.99 -4.63 8.93
N ALA A 93 -11.13 -5.90 8.52
CA ALA A 93 -10.28 -6.98 9.01
C ALA A 93 -9.14 -7.30 8.03
N THR A 94 -9.33 -7.11 6.72
CA THR A 94 -8.37 -7.56 5.72
C THR A 94 -8.60 -6.90 4.36
N PHE A 95 -7.54 -6.81 3.57
CA PHE A 95 -7.59 -6.45 2.15
C PHE A 95 -7.34 -7.66 1.26
N SER A 96 -7.70 -8.84 1.71
CA SER A 96 -7.50 -10.04 0.91
C SER A 96 -8.65 -10.25 -0.07
N GLY A 97 -8.51 -11.24 -0.92
CA GLY A 97 -9.47 -11.60 -1.94
C GLY A 97 -8.76 -12.06 -3.20
N PRO A 98 -9.47 -12.59 -4.18
CA PRO A 98 -8.85 -13.06 -5.41
C PRO A 98 -8.36 -11.90 -6.27
N ALA A 99 -7.38 -12.18 -7.11
CA ALA A 99 -6.97 -11.24 -8.15
C ALA A 99 -8.12 -11.06 -9.14
N SER A 100 -8.21 -9.86 -9.73
CA SER A 100 -9.29 -9.51 -10.65
C SER A 100 -8.74 -8.59 -11.73
N ASP A 101 -9.34 -8.61 -12.90
CA ASP A 101 -9.02 -7.65 -13.97
C ASP A 101 -9.95 -6.44 -13.95
N THR A 102 -10.74 -6.28 -12.90
CA THR A 102 -11.60 -5.12 -12.71
C THR A 102 -11.23 -4.38 -11.43
N VAL A 103 -11.62 -3.11 -11.37
CA VAL A 103 -11.42 -2.29 -10.18
C VAL A 103 -12.53 -2.57 -9.19
N ASP A 104 -12.13 -2.92 -7.96
CA ASP A 104 -13.06 -3.13 -6.85
C ASP A 104 -13.06 -1.89 -5.96
N LYS A 105 -14.22 -1.59 -5.42
CA LYS A 105 -14.38 -0.51 -4.44
C LYS A 105 -14.78 -1.12 -3.12
N PHE A 106 -14.16 -0.61 -2.05
CA PHE A 106 -14.61 -0.98 -0.72
C PHE A 106 -14.75 0.20 0.18
N GLY A 107 -15.82 0.14 1.03
CA GLY A 107 -15.99 1.13 2.08
C GLY A 107 -15.65 0.56 3.43
N TYR A 108 -15.11 1.39 4.29
CA TYR A 108 -14.93 1.08 5.69
C TYR A 108 -15.04 2.38 6.48
N LYS A 109 -15.11 2.23 7.80
CA LYS A 109 -15.17 3.37 8.71
C LYS A 109 -13.94 3.37 9.58
N PHE A 110 -13.56 4.55 10.07
CA PHE A 110 -12.45 4.63 11.02
C PHE A 110 -12.70 5.74 12.03
N LYS A 111 -12.04 5.60 13.16
CA LYS A 111 -12.00 6.63 14.21
C LYS A 111 -10.55 6.92 14.55
N LEU A 112 -10.29 8.14 14.97
CA LEU A 112 -8.98 8.48 15.50
C LEU A 112 -8.77 7.76 16.84
N ASP A 113 -7.62 7.12 17.00
CA ASP A 113 -7.27 6.36 18.19
C ASP A 113 -6.10 7.05 18.89
N THR A 114 -6.38 8.23 19.42
CA THR A 114 -5.35 9.07 20.03
C THR A 114 -5.90 9.80 21.24
N THR A 115 -5.03 10.05 22.23
CA THR A 115 -5.30 10.94 23.36
C THR A 115 -4.73 12.32 23.10
N ALA A 116 -3.95 12.51 22.06
CA ALA A 116 -3.40 13.80 21.68
C ALA A 116 -4.49 14.70 21.09
N GLN A 117 -4.31 15.99 21.23
CA GLN A 117 -5.22 16.94 20.64
C GLN A 117 -5.11 16.92 19.12
N VAL A 118 -6.25 16.83 18.46
CA VAL A 118 -6.35 16.83 17.01
C VAL A 118 -6.80 18.22 16.56
N THR A 119 -6.04 18.81 15.65
CA THR A 119 -6.36 20.14 15.13
C THR A 119 -7.39 20.01 14.02
N PRO A 120 -8.55 20.69 14.13
CA PRO A 120 -9.52 20.71 13.04
C PRO A 120 -8.96 21.34 11.78
N GLY A 121 -9.55 21.01 10.65
CA GLY A 121 -9.15 21.53 9.35
C GLY A 121 -8.86 20.42 8.37
N VAL A 122 -8.17 20.74 7.29
CA VAL A 122 -7.85 19.79 6.23
C VAL A 122 -6.84 18.77 6.74
N ALA A 123 -7.17 17.50 6.60
CA ALA A 123 -6.34 16.38 7.01
C ALA A 123 -6.13 15.43 5.84
N THR A 124 -5.14 14.56 5.98
CA THR A 124 -4.79 13.57 4.96
C THR A 124 -4.80 12.18 5.56
N LEU A 125 -5.49 11.26 4.90
CA LEU A 125 -5.50 9.86 5.29
C LEU A 125 -4.30 9.14 4.69
N MET A 126 -3.60 8.37 5.51
CA MET A 126 -2.46 7.55 5.10
C MET A 126 -2.68 6.13 5.58
N ALA A 127 -2.29 5.18 4.78
CA ALA A 127 -2.37 3.77 5.17
C ALA A 127 -1.16 3.01 4.68
N HIS A 128 -0.76 2.04 5.48
CA HIS A 128 0.35 1.14 5.18
C HIS A 128 -0.14 -0.29 5.33
N ILE A 129 -0.06 -1.05 4.25
CA ILE A 129 -0.51 -2.45 4.23
C ILE A 129 0.73 -3.32 4.09
N LYS A 130 0.95 -4.19 5.07
CA LYS A 130 2.07 -5.11 5.02
C LYS A 130 1.58 -6.45 4.48
N TYR A 131 2.23 -6.90 3.42
CA TYR A 131 1.95 -8.19 2.79
C TYR A 131 3.10 -9.14 3.01
N LYS A 132 2.78 -10.41 3.16
CA LYS A 132 3.76 -11.49 3.08
C LYS A 132 3.58 -12.16 1.73
N CYS A 133 4.60 -12.07 0.91
CA CYS A 133 4.62 -12.63 -0.45
C CYS A 133 5.70 -13.72 -0.53
N PRO A 134 5.73 -14.52 -1.60
CA PRO A 134 6.79 -15.52 -1.76
C PRO A 134 8.19 -14.92 -1.75
N GLU A 135 8.37 -13.71 -2.23
CA GLU A 135 9.66 -13.02 -2.24
C GLU A 135 10.01 -12.36 -0.90
N GLY A 136 9.08 -12.32 0.07
CA GLY A 136 9.29 -11.69 1.37
C GLY A 136 8.20 -10.68 1.71
N GLU A 137 8.50 -9.79 2.64
CA GLU A 137 7.55 -8.75 3.06
C GLU A 137 7.55 -7.60 2.08
N VAL A 138 6.35 -7.12 1.73
CA VAL A 138 6.15 -5.98 0.86
C VAL A 138 5.19 -5.02 1.54
N ILE A 139 5.52 -3.74 1.55
CA ILE A 139 4.65 -2.70 2.11
C ILE A 139 4.03 -1.92 0.96
N VAL A 140 2.71 -1.82 0.98
CA VAL A 140 1.94 -1.06 0.00
C VAL A 140 1.27 0.10 0.74
N ASN A 141 1.50 1.31 0.27
CA ASN A 141 0.91 2.50 0.88
C ASN A 141 -0.22 3.02 0.00
N TYR A 142 -1.17 3.72 0.62
CA TYR A 142 -2.13 4.49 -0.17
C TYR A 142 -1.35 5.55 -0.97
N PRO A 143 -1.74 5.77 -2.22
CA PRO A 143 -1.08 6.79 -3.03
C PRO A 143 -1.39 8.19 -2.51
N SER A 144 -0.46 9.11 -2.71
CA SER A 144 -0.72 10.50 -2.39
C SER A 144 -1.71 11.06 -3.42
N HIS A 145 -2.88 11.49 -2.95
CA HIS A 145 -3.94 11.98 -3.82
C HIS A 145 -4.86 12.94 -3.08
N LYS A 146 -5.38 13.93 -3.79
CA LYS A 146 -6.29 14.93 -3.21
C LYS A 146 -7.57 14.30 -2.63
N ASN A 147 -8.02 13.17 -3.18
CA ASN A 147 -9.22 12.49 -2.70
C ASN A 147 -9.00 11.77 -1.37
N LEU A 148 -7.77 11.69 -0.88
CA LEU A 148 -7.45 11.22 0.46
C LEU A 148 -7.35 12.37 1.48
N MET A 149 -7.70 13.58 1.06
CA MET A 149 -7.80 14.75 1.94
C MET A 149 -9.26 14.95 2.32
N PHE A 150 -9.48 15.31 3.57
CA PHE A 150 -10.82 15.49 4.13
C PHE A 150 -10.76 16.56 5.23
N THR A 151 -11.91 16.96 5.75
CA THR A 151 -11.97 17.99 6.79
C THR A 151 -12.34 17.38 8.13
N ILE A 152 -11.53 17.65 9.14
CA ILE A 152 -11.87 17.35 10.54
C ILE A 152 -12.61 18.57 11.05
N LYS A 153 -13.88 18.38 11.41
CA LYS A 153 -14.74 19.46 11.89
C LYS A 153 -14.45 19.79 13.35
N ASP A 154 -14.80 20.99 13.72
CA ASP A 154 -14.72 21.45 15.12
C ASP A 154 -15.65 20.69 16.05
#